data_818e2fe859b559a7042f27a81fb9466a
#
_entry.id   818e2fe859b559a7042f27a81fb9466a
#
_cell.length_a   1.000
_cell.length_b   1.000
_cell.length_c   1.000
_cell.angle_alpha   90.00
_cell.angle_beta   90.00
_cell.angle_gamma   90.00
#
_symmetry.space_group_name_H-M   'P 1'
#
loop_
_entity.id
_entity.type
_entity.pdbx_description
1 polymer ?
#
loop_
_entity_poly.entity_id
_entity_poly.type
_entity_poly.pdbx_seq_one_letter_code
_entity_poly.pdbx_strand_id
1 'polypeptide(L)'
;MLELVFDSKGTKLYNVCINNKKRRKQIMSVLREDFLWGGATAANQYEGAWDADGKGASISDMCTNGSYTTPKRVTPIFEENTLYPSREATDFYHHYKEDIALAAEMGFKCFRMSINWTRIYPTGMEETPNEAGLAFYDHVFDELGKYGIEPLVTISHYEMPYALVEKYNGWYSREVIDCFMRYCKTIFSRYQDKVKYWLTFNEINSGTMPMGAILSLGAVKGYCGPVNEVPDEKQIRYQALHHQFVASAKAIKYAHDNYPQFQMGCMCIFATKYPYTCNPDDVLLCQKEMRMMNWFTSDVHVRGYYPSYMNRFFEENHIVIQKEPGDDEILKEGIVDFYTFSYYMSSCESADSEVVEKSGGNLVGGVKNPYLKASDWGWQIDPKGLRYTLNELYDRYQIPLMVVENGLGAYDKLEEDGSIHDSYRIDYLRQHIAQMEEAVKDGVDLMGYTPWGWIDVVSASTGEMAKRYGMVYVDKYDDGTGDLSRKKKDSFYWYQKVIKSNGEDLD
;
A
#
# COMPACT_ATOMS: atom_id res chain seq x y z
N MET A 1 26.51 39.38 27.19
CA MET A 1 27.45 40.24 27.88
C MET A 1 26.87 40.49 29.27
N LEU A 2 27.52 40.04 30.31
CA LEU A 2 27.08 40.25 31.70
C LEU A 2 27.72 41.59 32.16
N GLU A 3 26.89 42.59 32.34
CA GLU A 3 27.32 43.82 33.05
C GLU A 3 27.08 43.65 34.52
N LEU A 4 28.13 43.85 35.30
CA LEU A 4 28.10 43.85 36.75
C LEU A 4 27.69 45.24 37.25
N VAL A 5 26.53 45.34 37.86
CA VAL A 5 26.07 46.57 38.53
C VAL A 5 26.06 46.34 40.02
N PHE A 6 26.62 47.28 40.77
CA PHE A 6 26.66 47.30 42.25
C PHE A 6 25.73 48.40 42.83
N ASP A 7 25.04 48.08 43.90
CA ASP A 7 24.24 49.07 44.61
C ASP A 7 25.11 50.00 45.49
N SER A 8 24.52 51.02 46.04
CA SER A 8 25.21 52.03 46.91
C SER A 8 25.75 51.47 48.22
N LYS A 9 25.58 50.14 48.46
CA LYS A 9 26.10 49.41 49.62
C LYS A 9 27.06 48.28 49.23
N GLY A 10 27.49 48.21 47.96
CA GLY A 10 28.44 47.21 47.49
C GLY A 10 27.87 45.80 47.28
N THR A 11 26.55 45.65 47.26
CA THR A 11 25.89 44.34 47.05
C THR A 11 25.75 44.04 45.55
N LYS A 12 26.17 42.85 45.14
CA LYS A 12 26.02 42.37 43.75
C LYS A 12 24.55 42.20 43.39
N LEU A 13 24.02 43.03 42.50
CA LEU A 13 22.71 42.85 41.89
C LEU A 13 22.88 42.20 40.51
N TYR A 14 22.29 41.06 40.33
CA TYR A 14 22.18 40.44 39.01
C TYR A 14 21.00 41.05 38.28
N ASN A 15 21.23 42.00 37.39
CA ASN A 15 20.21 42.42 36.44
C ASN A 15 20.10 41.37 35.33
N VAL A 16 19.10 40.51 35.42
CA VAL A 16 18.69 39.65 34.32
C VAL A 16 17.84 40.52 33.38
N CYS A 17 18.47 41.15 32.40
CA CYS A 17 17.73 41.70 31.26
C CYS A 17 17.07 40.55 30.51
N ILE A 18 15.84 40.25 30.85
CA ILE A 18 14.97 39.40 30.05
C ILE A 18 14.63 40.20 28.79
N ASN A 19 15.50 40.11 27.80
CA ASN A 19 15.14 40.52 26.45
C ASN A 19 14.07 39.55 25.94
N ASN A 20 12.79 39.92 26.17
CA ASN A 20 11.64 39.28 25.57
C ASN A 20 11.58 39.56 24.05
N LYS A 21 12.63 39.26 23.31
CA LYS A 21 12.48 38.87 21.91
C LYS A 21 11.98 37.41 21.98
N LYS A 22 10.68 37.22 21.72
CA LYS A 22 10.12 35.92 21.31
C LYS A 22 10.98 35.42 20.15
N ARG A 23 12.11 34.75 20.44
CA ARG A 23 12.65 33.76 19.52
C ARG A 23 11.54 32.70 19.44
N ARG A 24 10.72 32.73 18.42
CA ARG A 24 10.13 31.47 17.92
C ARG A 24 11.34 30.53 17.83
N LYS A 25 11.48 29.59 18.75
CA LYS A 25 12.28 28.41 18.49
C LYS A 25 11.69 27.90 17.18
N GLN A 26 12.44 27.95 16.10
CA GLN A 26 12.14 27.20 14.92
C GLN A 26 12.20 25.75 15.42
N ILE A 27 11.04 25.18 15.71
CA ILE A 27 10.93 23.77 16.02
C ILE A 27 11.30 23.14 14.68
N MET A 28 12.47 22.52 14.59
CA MET A 28 12.84 21.75 13.41
C MET A 28 12.00 20.47 13.45
N SER A 29 11.34 20.13 12.33
CA SER A 29 10.62 18.88 12.21
C SER A 29 11.48 17.70 12.66
N VAL A 30 10.86 16.74 13.31
CA VAL A 30 11.49 15.47 13.68
C VAL A 30 11.69 14.59 12.43
N LEU A 31 10.89 14.81 11.40
CA LEU A 31 11.01 14.12 10.12
C LEU A 31 12.18 14.69 9.30
N ARG A 32 12.83 13.85 8.53
CA ARG A 32 13.95 14.22 7.66
C ARG A 32 13.53 15.30 6.64
N GLU A 33 14.47 16.15 6.21
CA GLU A 33 14.19 17.25 5.26
C GLU A 33 13.74 16.75 3.89
N ASP A 34 14.24 15.59 3.46
CA ASP A 34 13.90 14.91 2.22
C ASP A 34 12.77 13.87 2.37
N PHE A 35 11.91 14.04 3.39
CA PHE A 35 10.79 13.14 3.64
C PHE A 35 9.84 13.09 2.44
N LEU A 36 9.53 11.88 1.98
CA LEU A 36 8.72 11.63 0.81
C LEU A 36 7.21 11.70 1.15
N TRP A 37 6.72 12.92 1.31
CA TRP A 37 5.29 13.18 1.42
C TRP A 37 4.60 12.97 0.08
N GLY A 38 3.47 12.24 0.06
CA GLY A 38 2.76 12.03 -1.19
C GLY A 38 1.40 11.42 -1.03
N GLY A 39 0.98 10.65 -2.03
CA GLY A 39 -0.26 9.88 -2.04
C GLY A 39 -0.12 8.63 -2.89
N ALA A 40 -0.98 7.64 -2.64
CA ALA A 40 -0.93 6.33 -3.28
C ALA A 40 -2.19 6.01 -4.07
N THR A 41 -2.00 5.37 -5.22
CA THR A 41 -3.05 4.79 -6.07
C THR A 41 -2.61 3.44 -6.64
N ALA A 42 -3.54 2.72 -7.26
CA ALA A 42 -3.28 1.51 -8.03
C ALA A 42 -3.99 1.56 -9.38
N ALA A 43 -3.34 1.11 -10.45
CA ALA A 43 -3.87 1.18 -11.80
C ALA A 43 -5.25 0.54 -11.94
N ASN A 44 -5.46 -0.63 -11.33
CA ASN A 44 -6.74 -1.35 -11.39
C ASN A 44 -7.92 -0.63 -10.72
N GLN A 45 -7.66 0.37 -9.86
CA GLN A 45 -8.69 1.10 -9.12
C GLN A 45 -8.84 2.55 -9.60
N TYR A 46 -7.89 3.02 -10.41
CA TYR A 46 -7.74 4.43 -10.74
C TYR A 46 -7.67 4.72 -12.23
N GLU A 47 -6.94 3.87 -12.98
CA GLU A 47 -6.53 4.16 -14.36
C GLU A 47 -7.67 4.11 -15.37
N GLY A 48 -8.50 3.08 -15.34
CA GLY A 48 -9.57 2.90 -16.31
C GLY A 48 -9.08 2.57 -17.73
N ALA A 49 -9.87 2.96 -18.74
CA ALA A 49 -9.55 2.78 -20.16
C ALA A 49 -9.08 1.34 -20.47
N TRP A 50 -9.83 0.35 -20.02
CA TRP A 50 -9.45 -1.07 -19.95
C TRP A 50 -9.19 -1.71 -21.32
N ASP A 51 -9.76 -1.19 -22.40
CA ASP A 51 -9.65 -1.66 -23.79
C ASP A 51 -8.95 -0.67 -24.72
N ALA A 52 -8.40 0.44 -24.16
CA ALA A 52 -7.71 1.45 -24.96
C ALA A 52 -6.29 1.00 -25.32
N ASP A 53 -5.86 1.39 -26.52
CA ASP A 53 -4.48 1.27 -27.01
C ASP A 53 -3.89 -0.15 -26.90
N GLY A 54 -4.72 -1.16 -27.10
CA GLY A 54 -4.31 -2.56 -27.10
C GLY A 54 -4.06 -3.18 -25.73
N LYS A 55 -4.53 -2.56 -24.64
CA LYS A 55 -4.50 -3.16 -23.29
C LYS A 55 -5.27 -4.49 -23.29
N GLY A 56 -4.71 -5.50 -22.61
CA GLY A 56 -5.39 -6.75 -22.32
C GLY A 56 -6.16 -6.72 -21.00
N ALA A 57 -7.00 -7.73 -20.78
CA ALA A 57 -7.70 -7.88 -19.51
C ALA A 57 -6.78 -8.36 -18.40
N SER A 58 -6.82 -7.71 -17.25
CA SER A 58 -6.22 -8.18 -16.00
C SER A 58 -7.25 -8.99 -15.19
N ILE A 59 -6.78 -9.70 -14.16
CA ILE A 59 -7.69 -10.40 -13.23
C ILE A 59 -8.66 -9.43 -12.54
N SER A 60 -8.23 -8.19 -12.27
CA SER A 60 -9.11 -7.18 -11.68
C SER A 60 -10.21 -6.73 -12.64
N ASP A 61 -9.95 -6.71 -13.96
CA ASP A 61 -10.95 -6.40 -14.99
C ASP A 61 -12.03 -7.48 -15.12
N MET A 62 -11.76 -8.69 -14.59
CA MET A 62 -12.68 -9.82 -14.53
C MET A 62 -13.48 -9.89 -13.23
N CYS A 63 -13.36 -8.90 -12.37
CA CYS A 63 -14.11 -8.81 -11.12
C CYS A 63 -15.31 -7.88 -11.26
N THR A 64 -16.50 -8.38 -10.91
CA THR A 64 -17.74 -7.60 -10.91
C THR A 64 -17.74 -6.57 -9.80
N ASN A 65 -18.67 -5.63 -9.83
CA ASN A 65 -19.01 -4.83 -8.65
C ASN A 65 -19.55 -5.72 -7.53
N GLY A 66 -19.47 -5.20 -6.32
CA GLY A 66 -20.06 -5.74 -5.10
C GLY A 66 -20.49 -4.61 -4.18
N SER A 67 -20.63 -4.90 -2.91
CA SER A 67 -20.93 -3.91 -1.86
C SER A 67 -20.41 -4.42 -0.52
N TYR A 68 -20.57 -3.60 0.53
CA TYR A 68 -20.29 -4.05 1.89
C TYR A 68 -21.01 -5.36 2.28
N THR A 69 -22.20 -5.60 1.74
CA THR A 69 -23.03 -6.79 2.04
C THR A 69 -23.01 -7.86 0.95
N THR A 70 -22.58 -7.51 -0.25
CA THR A 70 -22.55 -8.43 -1.39
C THR A 70 -21.13 -8.54 -1.93
N PRO A 71 -20.47 -9.70 -1.83
CA PRO A 71 -19.12 -9.85 -2.32
C PRO A 71 -19.08 -9.69 -3.85
N LYS A 72 -18.03 -9.07 -4.36
CA LYS A 72 -17.74 -9.09 -5.80
C LYS A 72 -17.41 -10.52 -6.24
N ARG A 73 -17.56 -10.81 -7.54
CA ARG A 73 -17.32 -12.13 -8.12
C ARG A 73 -16.25 -12.06 -9.20
N VAL A 74 -15.47 -13.11 -9.33
CA VAL A 74 -14.67 -13.36 -10.54
C VAL A 74 -15.54 -14.05 -11.57
N THR A 75 -15.51 -13.56 -12.80
CA THR A 75 -16.23 -14.14 -13.93
C THR A 75 -15.27 -14.37 -15.11
N PRO A 76 -15.07 -15.61 -15.56
CA PRO A 76 -14.14 -15.90 -16.67
C PRO A 76 -14.57 -15.26 -18.01
N ILE A 77 -15.84 -14.96 -18.14
CA ILE A 77 -16.45 -14.31 -19.32
C ILE A 77 -17.22 -13.09 -18.81
N PHE A 78 -17.19 -12.00 -19.56
CA PHE A 78 -17.95 -10.81 -19.25
C PHE A 78 -19.46 -11.08 -19.37
N GLU A 79 -20.17 -10.75 -18.30
CA GLU A 79 -21.62 -10.88 -18.22
C GLU A 79 -22.30 -9.60 -18.71
N GLU A 80 -23.30 -9.71 -19.56
CA GLU A 80 -24.12 -8.56 -19.98
C GLU A 80 -24.85 -7.94 -18.78
N ASN A 81 -24.99 -6.62 -18.79
CA ASN A 81 -25.64 -5.83 -17.73
C ASN A 81 -24.98 -5.97 -16.34
N THR A 82 -23.72 -6.38 -16.28
CA THR A 82 -22.92 -6.45 -15.06
C THR A 82 -21.83 -5.39 -15.08
N LEU A 83 -21.69 -4.64 -13.98
CA LEU A 83 -20.64 -3.65 -13.85
C LEU A 83 -19.31 -4.30 -13.44
N TYR A 84 -18.24 -3.83 -14.07
CA TYR A 84 -16.86 -4.19 -13.78
C TYR A 84 -16.09 -2.92 -13.45
N PRO A 85 -16.07 -2.51 -12.17
CA PRO A 85 -15.63 -1.17 -11.79
C PRO A 85 -14.19 -0.82 -12.21
N SER A 86 -13.28 -1.79 -12.25
CA SER A 86 -11.88 -1.57 -12.65
C SER A 86 -11.72 -1.13 -14.11
N ARG A 87 -12.70 -1.40 -14.97
CA ARG A 87 -12.61 -1.07 -16.40
C ARG A 87 -12.64 0.43 -16.66
N GLU A 88 -13.48 1.16 -15.93
CA GLU A 88 -13.55 2.61 -16.03
C GLU A 88 -12.75 3.26 -14.93
N ALA A 89 -12.76 2.65 -13.74
CA ALA A 89 -12.16 3.17 -12.53
C ALA A 89 -12.53 4.66 -12.34
N THR A 90 -11.56 5.55 -12.17
CA THR A 90 -11.80 7.00 -12.16
C THR A 90 -11.15 7.70 -13.36
N ASP A 91 -10.77 6.92 -14.36
CA ASP A 91 -10.28 7.36 -15.67
C ASP A 91 -9.03 8.25 -15.61
N PHE A 92 -8.07 7.89 -14.78
CA PHE A 92 -6.76 8.54 -14.77
C PHE A 92 -6.08 8.52 -16.14
N TYR A 93 -6.35 7.51 -16.95
CA TYR A 93 -5.78 7.39 -18.29
C TYR A 93 -5.98 8.67 -19.13
N HIS A 94 -7.17 9.26 -19.07
CA HIS A 94 -7.47 10.52 -19.77
C HIS A 94 -7.25 11.76 -18.90
N HIS A 95 -7.30 11.63 -17.57
CA HIS A 95 -7.23 12.74 -16.61
C HIS A 95 -5.86 12.92 -15.93
N TYR A 96 -4.81 12.15 -16.32
CA TYR A 96 -3.54 12.14 -15.59
C TYR A 96 -2.90 13.51 -15.40
N LYS A 97 -3.05 14.43 -16.38
CA LYS A 97 -2.49 15.79 -16.26
C LYS A 97 -3.19 16.62 -15.20
N GLU A 98 -4.51 16.53 -15.14
CA GLU A 98 -5.32 17.22 -14.14
C GLU A 98 -5.02 16.67 -12.74
N ASP A 99 -5.02 15.36 -12.59
CA ASP A 99 -4.78 14.70 -11.32
C ASP A 99 -3.35 14.95 -10.81
N ILE A 100 -2.33 14.91 -11.68
CA ILE A 100 -0.96 15.25 -11.31
C ILE A 100 -0.82 16.72 -10.93
N ALA A 101 -1.53 17.64 -11.60
CA ALA A 101 -1.54 19.04 -11.22
C ALA A 101 -2.17 19.26 -9.83
N LEU A 102 -3.23 18.51 -9.47
CA LEU A 102 -3.82 18.53 -8.13
C LEU A 102 -2.84 17.98 -7.06
N ALA A 103 -2.12 16.90 -7.37
CA ALA A 103 -1.08 16.36 -6.49
C ALA A 103 0.06 17.36 -6.27
N ALA A 104 0.49 18.05 -7.34
CA ALA A 104 1.48 19.11 -7.26
C ALA A 104 1.02 20.31 -6.44
N GLU A 105 -0.24 20.73 -6.60
CA GLU A 105 -0.84 21.80 -5.79
C GLU A 105 -0.90 21.40 -4.31
N MET A 106 -1.21 20.13 -4.00
CA MET A 106 -1.18 19.61 -2.62
C MET A 106 0.24 19.58 -2.03
N GLY A 107 1.28 19.65 -2.88
CA GLY A 107 2.67 19.72 -2.47
C GLY A 107 3.40 18.38 -2.46
N PHE A 108 2.91 17.37 -3.17
CA PHE A 108 3.52 16.05 -3.22
C PHE A 108 5.00 16.11 -3.59
N LYS A 109 5.78 15.28 -2.90
CA LYS A 109 7.18 14.97 -3.21
C LYS A 109 7.29 13.58 -3.83
N CYS A 110 6.30 12.72 -3.59
CA CYS A 110 6.26 11.35 -4.08
C CYS A 110 4.85 11.01 -4.57
N PHE A 111 4.74 10.31 -5.69
CA PHE A 111 3.48 9.80 -6.22
C PHE A 111 3.60 8.28 -6.35
N ARG A 112 2.93 7.53 -5.46
CA ARG A 112 2.89 6.08 -5.57
C ARG A 112 1.80 5.65 -6.53
N MET A 113 2.18 4.84 -7.53
CA MET A 113 1.30 4.28 -8.54
C MET A 113 1.75 2.87 -8.93
N SER A 114 0.94 2.14 -9.67
CA SER A 114 1.37 0.92 -10.35
C SER A 114 1.42 1.10 -11.86
N ILE A 115 2.24 0.29 -12.53
CA ILE A 115 2.16 0.09 -13.97
C ILE A 115 1.26 -1.11 -14.21
N ASN A 116 0.20 -0.95 -15.02
CA ASN A 116 -0.67 -2.06 -15.39
C ASN A 116 0.07 -2.99 -16.35
N TRP A 117 0.40 -4.20 -15.89
CA TRP A 117 1.14 -5.17 -16.68
C TRP A 117 0.48 -5.42 -18.05
N THR A 118 -0.85 -5.45 -18.09
CA THR A 118 -1.61 -5.74 -19.33
C THR A 118 -1.60 -4.60 -20.35
N ARG A 119 -1.16 -3.39 -19.97
CA ARG A 119 -0.89 -2.34 -20.98
C ARG A 119 0.42 -2.57 -21.70
N ILE A 120 1.39 -3.17 -21.04
CA ILE A 120 2.73 -3.42 -21.59
C ILE A 120 2.79 -4.76 -22.32
N TYR A 121 2.20 -5.78 -21.73
CA TYR A 121 2.07 -7.13 -22.30
C TYR A 121 0.64 -7.62 -22.11
N PRO A 122 -0.24 -7.41 -23.11
CA PRO A 122 -1.68 -7.64 -23.00
C PRO A 122 -2.08 -9.03 -22.51
N THR A 123 -1.35 -10.07 -22.90
CA THR A 123 -1.55 -11.44 -22.41
C THR A 123 -0.45 -11.90 -21.43
N GLY A 124 0.60 -11.11 -21.25
CA GLY A 124 1.80 -11.45 -20.49
C GLY A 124 2.78 -12.37 -21.23
N MET A 125 2.46 -12.84 -22.43
CA MET A 125 3.22 -13.86 -23.16
C MET A 125 3.88 -13.34 -24.44
N GLU A 126 3.58 -12.13 -24.86
CA GLU A 126 4.15 -11.53 -26.07
C GLU A 126 5.68 -11.47 -25.99
N GLU A 127 6.34 -11.55 -27.14
CA GLU A 127 7.79 -11.36 -27.26
C GLU A 127 8.17 -9.85 -27.25
N THR A 128 7.29 -9.01 -27.76
CA THR A 128 7.48 -7.55 -27.87
C THR A 128 6.43 -6.81 -27.05
N PRO A 129 6.81 -5.72 -26.35
CA PRO A 129 5.86 -4.94 -25.57
C PRO A 129 4.93 -4.11 -26.47
N ASN A 130 3.80 -3.71 -25.91
CA ASN A 130 2.89 -2.74 -26.51
C ASN A 130 3.46 -1.33 -26.34
N GLU A 131 3.91 -0.72 -27.43
CA GLU A 131 4.53 0.60 -27.42
C GLU A 131 3.56 1.71 -26.98
N ALA A 132 2.27 1.61 -27.28
CA ALA A 132 1.29 2.60 -26.83
C ALA A 132 1.15 2.60 -25.29
N GLY A 133 1.17 1.42 -24.66
CA GLY A 133 1.20 1.30 -23.21
C GLY A 133 2.47 1.89 -22.59
N LEU A 134 3.64 1.63 -23.19
CA LEU A 134 4.89 2.24 -22.75
C LEU A 134 4.85 3.77 -22.86
N ALA A 135 4.38 4.30 -23.99
CA ALA A 135 4.29 5.74 -24.23
C ALA A 135 3.33 6.43 -23.23
N PHE A 136 2.24 5.78 -22.83
CA PHE A 136 1.35 6.33 -21.81
C PHE A 136 2.11 6.60 -20.50
N TYR A 137 2.87 5.64 -19.99
CA TYR A 137 3.64 5.85 -18.76
C TYR A 137 4.82 6.80 -18.94
N ASP A 138 5.43 6.90 -20.14
CA ASP A 138 6.36 7.98 -20.44
C ASP A 138 5.73 9.35 -20.20
N HIS A 139 4.52 9.55 -20.71
CA HIS A 139 3.80 10.82 -20.54
C HIS A 139 3.44 11.09 -19.06
N VAL A 140 3.07 10.07 -18.30
CA VAL A 140 2.77 10.19 -16.87
C VAL A 140 4.03 10.59 -16.08
N PHE A 141 5.15 9.91 -16.31
CA PHE A 141 6.41 10.24 -15.63
C PHE A 141 6.97 11.59 -16.03
N ASP A 142 6.85 11.98 -17.31
CA ASP A 142 7.23 13.31 -17.78
C ASP A 142 6.37 14.41 -17.14
N GLU A 143 5.08 14.14 -16.93
CA GLU A 143 4.19 15.07 -16.24
C GLU A 143 4.57 15.22 -14.75
N LEU A 144 4.83 14.11 -14.03
CA LEU A 144 5.33 14.15 -12.66
C LEU A 144 6.66 14.92 -12.56
N GLY A 145 7.57 14.69 -13.51
CA GLY A 145 8.87 15.35 -13.59
C GLY A 145 8.79 16.86 -13.72
N LYS A 146 7.78 17.41 -14.41
CA LYS A 146 7.56 18.86 -14.51
C LYS A 146 7.36 19.54 -13.15
N TYR A 147 6.81 18.81 -12.20
CA TYR A 147 6.53 19.30 -10.83
C TYR A 147 7.57 18.85 -9.81
N GLY A 148 8.58 18.07 -10.23
CA GLY A 148 9.59 17.50 -9.33
C GLY A 148 9.01 16.48 -8.35
N ILE A 149 7.98 15.75 -8.77
CA ILE A 149 7.35 14.69 -7.99
C ILE A 149 8.02 13.36 -8.35
N GLU A 150 8.59 12.68 -7.35
CA GLU A 150 9.27 11.40 -7.51
C GLU A 150 8.26 10.26 -7.67
N PRO A 151 8.31 9.45 -8.74
CA PRO A 151 7.49 8.26 -8.85
C PRO A 151 7.97 7.17 -7.90
N LEU A 152 7.05 6.54 -7.16
CA LEU A 152 7.23 5.26 -6.46
C LEU A 152 6.36 4.22 -7.17
N VAL A 153 6.98 3.34 -7.95
CA VAL A 153 6.27 2.45 -8.86
C VAL A 153 6.13 1.05 -8.29
N THR A 154 4.90 0.59 -8.12
CA THR A 154 4.59 -0.82 -7.87
C THR A 154 4.51 -1.55 -9.21
N ILE A 155 5.38 -2.55 -9.41
CA ILE A 155 5.49 -3.30 -10.68
C ILE A 155 4.23 -4.14 -10.92
N SER A 156 3.68 -4.78 -9.87
CA SER A 156 2.44 -5.54 -9.96
C SER A 156 1.54 -5.27 -8.76
N HIS A 157 0.38 -4.67 -9.03
CA HIS A 157 -0.62 -4.31 -8.01
C HIS A 157 -1.97 -4.93 -8.36
N TYR A 158 -2.03 -6.29 -8.37
CA TYR A 158 -3.23 -7.07 -8.70
C TYR A 158 -3.68 -6.95 -10.18
N GLU A 159 -2.75 -6.58 -11.08
CA GLU A 159 -3.02 -6.45 -12.53
C GLU A 159 -2.39 -7.60 -13.35
N MET A 160 -2.32 -8.82 -12.79
CA MET A 160 -1.87 -9.98 -13.56
C MET A 160 -2.71 -10.15 -14.83
N PRO A 161 -2.09 -10.35 -16.02
CA PRO A 161 -2.83 -10.67 -17.24
C PRO A 161 -3.71 -11.91 -17.07
N TYR A 162 -5.00 -11.77 -17.35
CA TYR A 162 -5.96 -12.87 -17.17
C TYR A 162 -5.63 -14.10 -18.04
N ALA A 163 -5.02 -13.89 -19.19
CA ALA A 163 -4.53 -14.97 -20.04
C ALA A 163 -3.47 -15.88 -19.33
N LEU A 164 -2.69 -15.35 -18.38
CA LEU A 164 -1.78 -16.16 -17.56
C LEU A 164 -2.56 -17.00 -16.54
N VAL A 165 -3.68 -16.48 -16.02
CA VAL A 165 -4.58 -17.24 -15.14
C VAL A 165 -5.16 -18.43 -15.92
N GLU A 166 -5.69 -18.20 -17.11
CA GLU A 166 -6.30 -19.24 -17.94
C GLU A 166 -5.30 -20.30 -18.39
N LYS A 167 -4.12 -19.88 -18.83
CA LYS A 167 -3.11 -20.81 -19.37
C LYS A 167 -2.36 -21.53 -18.26
N TYR A 168 -1.88 -20.80 -17.27
CA TYR A 168 -0.88 -21.26 -16.30
C TYR A 168 -1.40 -21.40 -14.87
N ASN A 169 -2.66 -21.08 -14.58
CA ASN A 169 -3.16 -20.94 -13.21
C ASN A 169 -2.36 -19.91 -12.41
N GLY A 170 -2.09 -18.76 -13.05
CA GLY A 170 -1.34 -17.66 -12.44
C GLY A 170 0.04 -18.07 -11.96
N TRP A 171 0.42 -17.58 -10.80
CA TRP A 171 1.73 -17.83 -10.19
C TRP A 171 1.96 -19.28 -9.76
N TYR A 172 0.96 -20.17 -9.85
CA TYR A 172 1.19 -21.59 -9.58
C TYR A 172 2.16 -22.22 -10.59
N SER A 173 2.16 -21.75 -11.83
CA SER A 173 3.14 -22.18 -12.83
C SER A 173 4.41 -21.34 -12.79
N ARG A 174 5.54 -22.01 -12.85
CA ARG A 174 6.86 -21.36 -12.80
C ARG A 174 7.16 -20.52 -14.03
N GLU A 175 6.57 -20.83 -15.17
CA GLU A 175 6.72 -20.08 -16.43
C GLU A 175 6.28 -18.60 -16.31
N VAL A 176 5.44 -18.29 -15.34
CA VAL A 176 5.01 -16.90 -15.07
C VAL A 176 6.19 -16.06 -14.56
N ILE A 177 7.20 -16.66 -13.93
CA ILE A 177 8.43 -15.96 -13.52
C ILE A 177 9.13 -15.34 -14.75
N ASP A 178 9.24 -16.09 -15.85
CA ASP A 178 9.92 -15.59 -17.05
C ASP A 178 9.10 -14.51 -17.76
N CYS A 179 7.78 -14.64 -17.75
CA CYS A 179 6.86 -13.59 -18.24
C CYS A 179 7.04 -12.28 -17.43
N PHE A 180 7.08 -12.39 -16.10
CA PHE A 180 7.29 -11.25 -15.21
C PHE A 180 8.68 -10.63 -15.40
N MET A 181 9.72 -11.44 -15.51
CA MET A 181 11.08 -10.94 -15.72
C MET A 181 11.24 -10.21 -17.06
N ARG A 182 10.53 -10.66 -18.13
CA ARG A 182 10.48 -9.93 -19.40
C ARG A 182 9.84 -8.56 -19.20
N TYR A 183 8.71 -8.51 -18.50
CA TYR A 183 8.04 -7.27 -18.17
C TYR A 183 8.93 -6.34 -17.34
N CYS A 184 9.56 -6.82 -16.27
CA CYS A 184 10.47 -6.03 -15.45
C CYS A 184 11.63 -5.44 -16.27
N LYS A 185 12.29 -6.26 -17.09
CA LYS A 185 13.40 -5.81 -17.93
C LYS A 185 12.98 -4.68 -18.88
N THR A 186 11.80 -4.78 -19.45
CA THR A 186 11.24 -3.78 -20.35
C THR A 186 11.01 -2.45 -19.65
N ILE A 187 10.29 -2.45 -18.51
CA ILE A 187 9.97 -1.21 -17.80
C ILE A 187 11.21 -0.59 -17.14
N PHE A 188 12.13 -1.38 -16.62
CA PHE A 188 13.39 -0.89 -16.06
C PHE A 188 14.24 -0.20 -17.12
N SER A 189 14.40 -0.83 -18.28
CA SER A 189 15.14 -0.23 -19.39
C SER A 189 14.47 1.04 -19.92
N ARG A 190 13.13 1.06 -20.04
CA ARG A 190 12.39 2.20 -20.57
C ARG A 190 12.43 3.40 -19.64
N TYR A 191 12.29 3.17 -18.33
CA TYR A 191 12.06 4.23 -17.35
C TYR A 191 13.26 4.48 -16.41
N GLN A 192 14.45 3.97 -16.73
CA GLN A 192 15.65 4.04 -15.87
C GLN A 192 16.06 5.47 -15.48
N ASP A 193 15.74 6.46 -16.30
CA ASP A 193 16.06 7.87 -16.06
C ASP A 193 14.88 8.65 -15.44
N LYS A 194 13.73 7.99 -15.24
CA LYS A 194 12.48 8.61 -14.77
C LYS A 194 12.00 8.08 -13.42
N VAL A 195 12.35 6.85 -13.07
CA VAL A 195 11.88 6.17 -11.85
C VAL A 195 13.07 5.64 -11.06
N LYS A 196 13.17 6.05 -9.82
CA LYS A 196 14.19 5.59 -8.88
C LYS A 196 13.69 4.51 -7.93
N TYR A 197 12.46 4.63 -7.44
CA TYR A 197 11.89 3.76 -6.41
C TYR A 197 10.91 2.75 -6.98
N TRP A 198 11.16 1.46 -6.72
CA TRP A 198 10.38 0.36 -7.25
C TRP A 198 9.93 -0.60 -6.13
N LEU A 199 8.68 -1.04 -6.19
CA LEU A 199 8.12 -2.10 -5.36
C LEU A 199 7.73 -3.26 -6.26
N THR A 200 8.16 -4.48 -5.93
CA THR A 200 7.93 -5.64 -6.82
C THR A 200 6.46 -6.03 -6.89
N PHE A 201 5.84 -6.27 -5.75
CA PHE A 201 4.44 -6.67 -5.63
C PHE A 201 3.74 -5.85 -4.55
N ASN A 202 2.48 -5.50 -4.78
CA ASN A 202 1.63 -4.96 -3.74
C ASN A 202 1.17 -6.07 -2.79
N GLU A 203 1.27 -5.80 -1.50
CA GLU A 203 0.73 -6.66 -0.43
C GLU A 203 0.95 -8.15 -0.68
N ILE A 204 2.20 -8.52 -1.01
CA ILE A 204 2.56 -9.90 -1.40
C ILE A 204 2.12 -10.93 -0.36
N ASN A 205 2.09 -10.55 0.92
CA ASN A 205 1.62 -11.42 2.00
C ASN A 205 0.11 -11.70 1.96
N SER A 206 -0.67 -11.02 1.13
CA SER A 206 -2.05 -11.44 0.85
C SER A 206 -2.11 -12.88 0.30
N GLY A 207 -1.04 -13.33 -0.38
CA GLY A 207 -0.88 -14.71 -0.80
C GLY A 207 -0.88 -15.75 0.34
N THR A 208 -0.76 -15.35 1.61
CA THR A 208 -0.95 -16.23 2.76
C THR A 208 -2.42 -16.41 3.14
N MET A 209 -3.33 -15.63 2.58
CA MET A 209 -4.78 -15.68 2.82
C MET A 209 -5.53 -16.33 1.64
N PRO A 210 -6.67 -17.00 1.85
CA PRO A 210 -7.43 -17.64 0.77
C PRO A 210 -7.77 -16.70 -0.38
N MET A 211 -8.27 -15.50 -0.11
CA MET A 211 -8.63 -14.53 -1.16
C MET A 211 -7.42 -14.00 -1.94
N GLY A 212 -6.21 -14.12 -1.42
CA GLY A 212 -4.97 -13.81 -2.16
C GLY A 212 -4.75 -14.72 -3.36
N ALA A 213 -5.38 -15.91 -3.38
CA ALA A 213 -5.39 -16.79 -4.56
C ALA A 213 -5.94 -16.07 -5.81
N ILE A 214 -6.91 -15.16 -5.64
CA ILE A 214 -7.47 -14.36 -6.73
C ILE A 214 -6.55 -13.18 -7.04
N LEU A 215 -6.50 -12.21 -6.12
CA LEU A 215 -5.95 -10.88 -6.41
C LEU A 215 -4.42 -10.90 -6.58
N SER A 216 -3.72 -11.52 -5.64
CA SER A 216 -2.25 -11.52 -5.64
C SER A 216 -1.68 -12.60 -6.56
N LEU A 217 -2.22 -13.81 -6.50
CA LEU A 217 -1.60 -14.98 -7.12
C LEU A 217 -2.21 -15.37 -8.47
N GLY A 218 -3.45 -14.97 -8.76
CA GLY A 218 -4.16 -15.43 -9.97
C GLY A 218 -4.27 -16.96 -10.06
N ALA A 219 -4.14 -17.68 -8.94
CA ALA A 219 -4.14 -19.15 -8.88
C ALA A 219 -5.56 -19.69 -8.76
N VAL A 220 -6.41 -19.32 -9.71
CA VAL A 220 -7.87 -19.56 -9.69
C VAL A 220 -8.42 -19.96 -11.07
N LYS A 221 -7.63 -20.70 -11.84
CA LYS A 221 -8.04 -21.17 -13.18
C LYS A 221 -9.39 -21.88 -13.12
N GLY A 222 -10.32 -21.39 -13.94
CA GLY A 222 -11.67 -21.95 -14.04
C GLY A 222 -12.61 -21.61 -12.88
N TYR A 223 -12.16 -20.84 -11.89
CA TYR A 223 -13.03 -20.37 -10.83
C TYR A 223 -14.00 -19.31 -11.33
N CYS A 224 -15.27 -19.45 -10.96
CA CYS A 224 -16.33 -18.48 -11.20
C CYS A 224 -17.18 -18.39 -9.93
N GLY A 225 -17.15 -17.25 -9.24
CA GLY A 225 -17.87 -17.09 -7.98
C GLY A 225 -17.39 -15.94 -7.11
N PRO A 226 -17.96 -15.80 -5.89
CA PRO A 226 -17.64 -14.75 -4.96
C PRO A 226 -16.17 -14.81 -4.49
N VAL A 227 -15.51 -13.65 -4.38
CA VAL A 227 -14.08 -13.58 -4.02
C VAL A 227 -13.79 -14.10 -2.60
N ASN A 228 -14.78 -14.06 -1.70
CA ASN A 228 -14.67 -14.55 -0.32
C ASN A 228 -15.02 -16.04 -0.16
N GLU A 229 -15.42 -16.72 -1.24
CA GLU A 229 -15.77 -18.15 -1.25
C GLU A 229 -14.77 -18.97 -2.07
N VAL A 230 -13.65 -18.38 -2.46
CA VAL A 230 -12.60 -19.12 -3.18
C VAL A 230 -12.09 -20.29 -2.33
N PRO A 231 -12.00 -21.51 -2.89
CA PRO A 231 -11.47 -22.68 -2.18
C PRO A 231 -10.03 -22.43 -1.70
N ASP A 232 -9.74 -22.73 -0.43
CA ASP A 232 -8.39 -22.63 0.12
C ASP A 232 -7.53 -23.86 -0.21
N GLU A 233 -6.97 -23.87 -1.41
CA GLU A 233 -5.99 -24.87 -1.83
C GLU A 233 -4.58 -24.48 -1.38
N LYS A 234 -4.27 -24.70 -0.09
CA LYS A 234 -3.02 -24.24 0.53
C LYS A 234 -1.75 -24.65 -0.23
N GLN A 235 -1.69 -25.89 -0.75
CA GLN A 235 -0.55 -26.37 -1.52
C GLN A 235 -0.31 -25.50 -2.77
N ILE A 236 -1.37 -25.19 -3.53
CA ILE A 236 -1.31 -24.34 -4.74
C ILE A 236 -0.91 -22.92 -4.34
N ARG A 237 -1.56 -22.39 -3.33
CA ARG A 237 -1.36 -21.00 -2.87
C ARG A 237 0.06 -20.73 -2.36
N TYR A 238 0.61 -21.60 -1.53
CA TYR A 238 1.99 -21.43 -1.03
C TYR A 238 3.05 -21.74 -2.09
N GLN A 239 2.79 -22.65 -3.04
CA GLN A 239 3.66 -22.83 -4.19
C GLN A 239 3.67 -21.60 -5.10
N ALA A 240 2.50 -21.02 -5.37
CA ALA A 240 2.36 -19.78 -6.14
C ALA A 240 3.09 -18.60 -5.46
N LEU A 241 2.93 -18.48 -4.15
CA LEU A 241 3.64 -17.47 -3.35
C LEU A 241 5.17 -17.67 -3.40
N HIS A 242 5.65 -18.93 -3.39
CA HIS A 242 7.07 -19.22 -3.59
C HIS A 242 7.57 -18.70 -4.94
N HIS A 243 6.84 -18.92 -6.00
CA HIS A 243 7.21 -18.40 -7.33
C HIS A 243 7.22 -16.87 -7.39
N GLN A 244 6.29 -16.19 -6.67
CA GLN A 244 6.36 -14.73 -6.53
C GLN A 244 7.59 -14.27 -5.76
N PHE A 245 8.00 -14.96 -4.69
CA PHE A 245 9.25 -14.65 -3.99
C PHE A 245 10.46 -14.75 -4.91
N VAL A 246 10.55 -15.85 -5.66
CA VAL A 246 11.64 -16.06 -6.65
C VAL A 246 11.62 -14.97 -7.72
N ALA A 247 10.44 -14.62 -8.24
CA ALA A 247 10.29 -13.56 -9.24
C ALA A 247 10.70 -12.19 -8.69
N SER A 248 10.28 -11.87 -7.46
CA SER A 248 10.66 -10.64 -6.75
C SER A 248 12.19 -10.57 -6.60
N ALA A 249 12.80 -11.61 -6.07
CA ALA A 249 14.24 -11.65 -5.85
C ALA A 249 15.05 -11.55 -7.16
N LYS A 250 14.59 -12.21 -8.24
CA LYS A 250 15.20 -12.09 -9.57
C LYS A 250 15.10 -10.67 -10.11
N ALA A 251 13.96 -10.01 -9.94
CA ALA A 251 13.77 -8.63 -10.39
C ALA A 251 14.68 -7.65 -9.61
N ILE A 252 14.76 -7.81 -8.29
CA ILE A 252 15.62 -6.99 -7.42
C ILE A 252 17.09 -7.18 -7.79
N LYS A 253 17.57 -8.46 -7.86
CA LYS A 253 18.95 -8.72 -8.26
C LYS A 253 19.26 -8.16 -9.64
N TYR A 254 18.36 -8.35 -10.61
CA TYR A 254 18.55 -7.79 -11.95
C TYR A 254 18.63 -6.25 -11.93
N ALA A 255 17.82 -5.60 -11.12
CA ALA A 255 17.86 -4.15 -10.93
C ALA A 255 19.20 -3.72 -10.34
N HIS A 256 19.66 -4.33 -9.25
CA HIS A 256 20.95 -4.02 -8.61
C HIS A 256 22.15 -4.24 -9.56
N ASP A 257 22.14 -5.31 -10.34
CA ASP A 257 23.23 -5.63 -11.27
C ASP A 257 23.31 -4.64 -12.46
N ASN A 258 22.19 -4.05 -12.90
CA ASN A 258 22.13 -3.27 -14.14
C ASN A 258 21.80 -1.78 -13.94
N TYR A 259 21.15 -1.41 -12.82
CA TYR A 259 20.66 -0.07 -12.53
C TYR A 259 20.99 0.36 -11.10
N PRO A 260 22.25 0.70 -10.80
CA PRO A 260 22.71 0.98 -9.43
C PRO A 260 22.03 2.21 -8.79
N GLN A 261 21.34 3.03 -9.57
CA GLN A 261 20.54 4.15 -9.07
C GLN A 261 19.17 3.73 -8.53
N PHE A 262 18.70 2.51 -8.82
CA PHE A 262 17.40 2.04 -8.35
C PHE A 262 17.44 1.71 -6.87
N GLN A 263 16.32 1.95 -6.23
CA GLN A 263 16.02 1.54 -4.87
C GLN A 263 14.85 0.55 -4.92
N MET A 264 15.09 -0.68 -4.52
CA MET A 264 14.12 -1.76 -4.63
C MET A 264 13.52 -2.08 -3.27
N GLY A 265 12.20 -1.99 -3.17
CA GLY A 265 11.46 -2.30 -1.95
C GLY A 265 10.49 -3.46 -2.10
N CYS A 266 10.03 -3.99 -0.98
CA CYS A 266 8.85 -4.86 -0.89
C CYS A 266 7.66 -4.07 -0.34
N MET A 267 6.45 -4.60 -0.55
CA MET A 267 5.25 -4.05 0.05
C MET A 267 4.39 -5.16 0.65
N CYS A 268 4.08 -5.03 1.93
CA CYS A 268 3.30 -5.98 2.70
C CYS A 268 2.12 -5.30 3.41
N ILE A 269 1.01 -6.00 3.61
CA ILE A 269 0.03 -5.62 4.63
C ILE A 269 0.69 -5.79 5.99
N PHE A 270 0.60 -4.81 6.87
CA PHE A 270 0.95 -5.04 8.27
C PHE A 270 -0.32 -5.08 9.13
N ALA A 271 -0.75 -6.30 9.42
CA ALA A 271 -1.91 -6.57 10.25
C ALA A 271 -1.47 -6.69 11.71
N THR A 272 -1.48 -5.57 12.43
CA THR A 272 -1.11 -5.55 13.84
C THR A 272 -2.11 -6.34 14.67
N LYS A 273 -1.60 -7.30 15.44
CA LYS A 273 -2.37 -8.14 16.34
C LYS A 273 -1.91 -7.94 17.77
N TYR A 274 -2.88 -7.87 18.70
CA TYR A 274 -2.62 -7.86 20.13
C TYR A 274 -3.18 -9.12 20.78
N PRO A 275 -2.55 -9.67 21.84
CA PRO A 275 -3.22 -10.67 22.65
C PRO A 275 -4.44 -10.02 23.33
N TYR A 276 -5.60 -10.68 23.30
CA TYR A 276 -6.83 -10.14 23.88
C TYR A 276 -6.70 -9.96 25.40
N THR A 277 -5.98 -10.89 26.04
CA THR A 277 -5.61 -10.81 27.45
C THR A 277 -4.12 -11.12 27.65
N CYS A 278 -3.63 -10.99 28.88
CA CYS A 278 -2.29 -11.44 29.24
C CYS A 278 -2.18 -12.95 29.47
N ASN A 279 -3.23 -13.73 29.16
CA ASN A 279 -3.15 -15.19 29.19
C ASN A 279 -2.06 -15.68 28.23
N PRO A 280 -1.11 -16.55 28.68
CA PRO A 280 -0.06 -17.08 27.81
C PRO A 280 -0.58 -17.72 26.52
N ASP A 281 -1.77 -18.33 26.53
CA ASP A 281 -2.37 -18.92 25.34
C ASP A 281 -2.79 -17.85 24.30
N ASP A 282 -3.36 -16.72 24.75
CA ASP A 282 -3.65 -15.57 23.88
C ASP A 282 -2.36 -14.98 23.30
N VAL A 283 -1.30 -14.86 24.14
CA VAL A 283 0.01 -14.34 23.72
C VAL A 283 0.66 -15.24 22.66
N LEU A 284 0.64 -16.55 22.85
CA LEU A 284 1.20 -17.51 21.89
C LEU A 284 0.39 -17.56 20.58
N LEU A 285 -0.94 -17.48 20.66
CA LEU A 285 -1.78 -17.39 19.48
C LEU A 285 -1.49 -16.11 18.69
N CYS A 286 -1.45 -14.96 19.36
CA CYS A 286 -1.11 -13.69 18.75
C CYS A 286 0.27 -13.74 18.08
N GLN A 287 1.29 -14.30 18.74
CA GLN A 287 2.62 -14.48 18.14
C GLN A 287 2.57 -15.36 16.88
N LYS A 288 1.79 -16.44 16.88
CA LYS A 288 1.60 -17.31 15.73
C LYS A 288 0.99 -16.54 14.54
N GLU A 289 -0.09 -15.81 14.78
CA GLU A 289 -0.77 -15.03 13.73
C GLU A 289 0.12 -13.91 13.18
N MET A 290 0.84 -13.21 14.04
CA MET A 290 1.84 -12.20 13.61
C MET A 290 2.95 -12.82 12.73
N ARG A 291 3.41 -14.05 13.06
CA ARG A 291 4.39 -14.77 12.24
C ARG A 291 3.86 -15.12 10.86
N MET A 292 2.64 -15.63 10.81
CA MET A 292 2.04 -16.08 9.54
C MET A 292 1.66 -14.92 8.64
N MET A 293 1.06 -13.87 9.20
CA MET A 293 0.54 -12.74 8.42
C MET A 293 1.64 -11.73 8.06
N ASN A 294 2.49 -11.37 9.03
CA ASN A 294 3.41 -10.25 8.86
C ASN A 294 4.86 -10.73 8.61
N TRP A 295 5.37 -11.63 9.46
CA TRP A 295 6.81 -11.89 9.49
C TRP A 295 7.31 -12.87 8.43
N PHE A 296 6.50 -13.84 7.99
CA PHE A 296 6.94 -14.83 7.00
C PHE A 296 7.44 -14.16 5.72
N THR A 297 6.58 -13.39 5.08
CA THR A 297 6.90 -12.74 3.80
C THR A 297 7.95 -11.65 3.96
N SER A 298 7.88 -10.89 5.06
CA SER A 298 8.86 -9.86 5.38
C SER A 298 10.26 -10.43 5.57
N ASP A 299 10.40 -11.55 6.30
CA ASP A 299 11.69 -12.23 6.49
C ASP A 299 12.27 -12.72 5.16
N VAL A 300 11.42 -13.23 4.24
CA VAL A 300 11.87 -13.66 2.91
C VAL A 300 12.44 -12.49 2.12
N HIS A 301 11.76 -11.33 2.12
CA HIS A 301 12.21 -10.17 1.36
C HIS A 301 13.44 -9.46 1.94
N VAL A 302 13.53 -9.39 3.27
CA VAL A 302 14.60 -8.64 3.92
C VAL A 302 15.81 -9.51 4.26
N ARG A 303 15.57 -10.79 4.60
CA ARG A 303 16.63 -11.72 5.02
C ARG A 303 17.01 -12.74 3.97
N GLY A 304 16.19 -12.90 2.92
CA GLY A 304 16.46 -13.79 1.81
C GLY A 304 16.31 -15.28 2.11
N TYR A 305 15.51 -15.65 3.13
CA TYR A 305 15.28 -17.06 3.46
C TYR A 305 13.97 -17.27 4.20
N TYR A 306 13.48 -18.51 4.16
CA TYR A 306 12.30 -18.92 4.91
C TYR A 306 12.61 -19.05 6.39
N PRO A 307 11.86 -18.37 7.28
CA PRO A 307 12.07 -18.53 8.72
C PRO A 307 11.72 -19.95 9.18
N SER A 308 12.46 -20.47 10.17
CA SER A 308 12.38 -21.86 10.63
C SER A 308 11.00 -22.28 11.12
N TYR A 309 10.18 -21.36 11.64
CA TYR A 309 8.83 -21.69 12.08
C TYR A 309 7.90 -22.11 10.94
N MET A 310 8.25 -21.80 9.68
CA MET A 310 7.48 -22.25 8.52
C MET A 310 7.61 -23.75 8.27
N ASN A 311 8.68 -24.40 8.72
CA ASN A 311 8.84 -25.86 8.59
C ASN A 311 7.69 -26.58 9.29
N ARG A 312 7.42 -26.21 10.54
CA ARG A 312 6.29 -26.76 11.31
C ARG A 312 4.94 -26.49 10.65
N PHE A 313 4.71 -25.28 10.16
CA PHE A 313 3.48 -24.91 9.47
C PHE A 313 3.26 -25.75 8.21
N PHE A 314 4.30 -25.92 7.39
CA PHE A 314 4.21 -26.73 6.18
C PHE A 314 3.96 -28.20 6.48
N GLU A 315 4.64 -28.75 7.49
CA GLU A 315 4.42 -30.14 7.94
C GLU A 315 2.98 -30.36 8.42
N GLU A 316 2.48 -29.50 9.33
CA GLU A 316 1.12 -29.60 9.89
C GLU A 316 0.02 -29.45 8.83
N ASN A 317 0.28 -28.71 7.72
CA ASN A 317 -0.67 -28.50 6.63
C ASN A 317 -0.38 -29.35 5.37
N HIS A 318 0.57 -30.30 5.45
CA HIS A 318 0.98 -31.18 4.34
C HIS A 318 1.38 -30.41 3.06
N ILE A 319 2.06 -29.26 3.23
CA ILE A 319 2.53 -28.41 2.14
C ILE A 319 3.97 -28.77 1.80
N VAL A 320 4.23 -29.05 0.52
CA VAL A 320 5.58 -29.32 0.01
C VAL A 320 5.92 -28.31 -1.07
N ILE A 321 6.79 -27.36 -0.72
CA ILE A 321 7.27 -26.36 -1.69
C ILE A 321 8.26 -27.02 -2.64
N GLN A 322 7.91 -27.06 -3.93
CA GLN A 322 8.80 -27.51 -4.99
C GLN A 322 9.76 -26.37 -5.34
N LYS A 323 11.00 -26.52 -4.93
CA LYS A 323 12.10 -25.59 -5.25
C LYS A 323 12.94 -26.14 -6.40
N GLU A 324 13.44 -25.24 -7.23
CA GLU A 324 14.49 -25.57 -8.19
C GLU A 324 15.88 -25.22 -7.65
N PRO A 325 16.95 -25.86 -8.17
CA PRO A 325 18.31 -25.45 -7.86
C PRO A 325 18.52 -23.97 -8.14
N GLY A 326 19.07 -23.24 -7.17
CA GLY A 326 19.29 -21.78 -7.26
C GLY A 326 18.19 -20.92 -6.65
N ASP A 327 17.03 -21.48 -6.25
CA ASP A 327 15.97 -20.67 -5.63
C ASP A 327 16.39 -20.07 -4.29
N ASP A 328 17.04 -20.84 -3.43
CA ASP A 328 17.51 -20.33 -2.14
C ASP A 328 18.66 -19.31 -2.28
N GLU A 329 19.50 -19.47 -3.30
CA GLU A 329 20.55 -18.53 -3.64
C GLU A 329 19.98 -17.21 -4.13
N ILE A 330 19.04 -17.24 -5.07
CA ILE A 330 18.43 -16.01 -5.61
C ILE A 330 17.65 -15.24 -4.55
N LEU A 331 16.98 -15.92 -3.62
CA LEU A 331 16.30 -15.26 -2.51
C LEU A 331 17.27 -14.45 -1.65
N LYS A 332 18.48 -14.98 -1.39
CA LYS A 332 19.53 -14.29 -0.61
C LYS A 332 20.16 -13.12 -1.36
N GLU A 333 20.27 -13.22 -2.67
CA GLU A 333 20.89 -12.19 -3.51
C GLU A 333 19.93 -11.06 -3.86
N GLY A 334 18.62 -11.34 -3.88
CA GLY A 334 17.56 -10.41 -4.25
C GLY A 334 16.80 -9.83 -3.06
N ILE A 335 17.51 -9.37 -2.02
CA ILE A 335 16.92 -8.69 -0.87
C ILE A 335 16.67 -7.21 -1.14
N VAL A 336 15.74 -6.62 -0.40
CA VAL A 336 15.29 -5.24 -0.60
C VAL A 336 16.19 -4.20 0.07
N ASP A 337 16.21 -2.97 -0.49
CA ASP A 337 16.92 -1.81 0.06
C ASP A 337 16.12 -1.11 1.16
N PHE A 338 14.79 -1.11 1.06
CA PHE A 338 13.86 -0.50 2.02
C PHE A 338 12.58 -1.33 2.13
N TYR A 339 11.89 -1.18 3.24
CA TYR A 339 10.66 -1.92 3.51
C TYR A 339 9.45 -1.01 3.48
N THR A 340 8.40 -1.39 2.76
CA THR A 340 7.14 -0.64 2.73
C THR A 340 5.96 -1.49 3.16
N PHE A 341 4.94 -0.83 3.70
CA PHE A 341 3.76 -1.52 4.17
C PHE A 341 2.49 -0.66 4.12
N SER A 342 1.35 -1.34 4.09
CA SER A 342 0.04 -0.77 4.37
C SER A 342 -0.33 -0.96 5.83
N TYR A 343 -0.93 0.06 6.42
CA TYR A 343 -1.47 0.03 7.77
C TYR A 343 -2.84 0.69 7.81
N TYR A 344 -3.87 -0.06 8.13
CA TYR A 344 -5.23 0.47 8.20
C TYR A 344 -5.89 0.27 9.56
N MET A 345 -5.62 -0.85 10.22
CA MET A 345 -6.27 -1.26 11.45
C MET A 345 -5.44 -2.27 12.23
N SER A 346 -5.83 -2.48 13.48
CA SER A 346 -5.36 -3.58 14.33
C SER A 346 -6.54 -4.45 14.78
N SER A 347 -6.24 -5.62 15.34
CA SER A 347 -7.24 -6.49 15.99
C SER A 347 -6.59 -7.24 17.13
N CYS A 348 -7.39 -8.02 17.89
CA CYS A 348 -6.90 -8.90 18.93
C CYS A 348 -7.01 -10.38 18.51
N GLU A 349 -6.25 -11.24 19.20
CA GLU A 349 -6.38 -12.70 19.13
C GLU A 349 -6.67 -13.26 20.52
N SER A 350 -7.63 -14.17 20.59
CA SER A 350 -8.00 -14.88 21.83
C SER A 350 -8.06 -16.38 21.60
N ALA A 351 -7.44 -17.14 22.49
CA ALA A 351 -7.55 -18.60 22.54
C ALA A 351 -8.88 -19.06 23.17
N ASP A 352 -9.61 -18.15 23.82
CA ASP A 352 -10.93 -18.42 24.38
C ASP A 352 -12.00 -18.35 23.27
N SER A 353 -12.61 -19.48 22.96
CA SER A 353 -13.67 -19.59 21.96
C SER A 353 -14.97 -18.86 22.32
N GLU A 354 -15.17 -18.53 23.59
CA GLU A 354 -16.33 -17.77 24.05
C GLU A 354 -16.25 -16.28 23.72
N VAL A 355 -15.07 -15.78 23.36
CA VAL A 355 -14.88 -14.42 22.85
C VAL A 355 -15.36 -14.34 21.41
N VAL A 356 -16.62 -13.97 21.22
CA VAL A 356 -17.31 -14.03 19.93
C VAL A 356 -17.33 -12.72 19.15
N GLU A 357 -17.08 -11.57 19.80
CA GLU A 357 -17.12 -10.26 19.14
C GLU A 357 -15.92 -10.11 18.20
N LYS A 358 -16.15 -10.32 16.91
CA LYS A 358 -15.12 -10.21 15.89
C LYS A 358 -14.81 -8.76 15.54
N SER A 359 -13.57 -8.51 15.18
CA SER A 359 -13.19 -7.26 14.52
C SER A 359 -13.96 -7.15 13.22
N GLY A 360 -14.60 -6.01 13.01
CA GLY A 360 -15.30 -5.73 11.75
C GLY A 360 -14.33 -5.45 10.62
N GLY A 361 -14.87 -5.47 9.39
CA GLY A 361 -14.10 -5.18 8.18
C GLY A 361 -13.70 -6.42 7.41
N ASN A 362 -13.23 -6.20 6.21
CA ASN A 362 -12.99 -7.24 5.20
C ASN A 362 -11.49 -7.48 4.92
N LEU A 363 -10.58 -6.87 5.68
CA LEU A 363 -9.14 -6.99 5.45
C LEU A 363 -8.48 -8.02 6.37
N VAL A 364 -8.78 -8.00 7.67
CA VAL A 364 -8.05 -8.79 8.65
C VAL A 364 -9.02 -9.37 9.67
N GLY A 365 -9.00 -10.69 9.83
CA GLY A 365 -9.77 -11.36 10.88
C GLY A 365 -9.21 -11.07 12.28
N GLY A 366 -9.88 -11.58 13.30
CA GLY A 366 -9.49 -11.47 14.71
C GLY A 366 -10.66 -11.05 15.60
N VAL A 367 -10.36 -10.81 16.87
CA VAL A 367 -11.29 -10.34 17.87
C VAL A 367 -11.24 -8.83 17.95
N LYS A 368 -12.36 -8.19 18.20
CA LYS A 368 -12.45 -6.74 18.40
C LYS A 368 -11.66 -6.33 19.64
N ASN A 369 -10.83 -5.31 19.46
CA ASN A 369 -10.17 -4.64 20.57
C ASN A 369 -11.18 -3.75 21.31
N PRO A 370 -11.47 -3.99 22.61
CA PRO A 370 -12.51 -3.25 23.32
C PRO A 370 -12.18 -1.78 23.57
N TYR A 371 -10.95 -1.37 23.37
CA TYR A 371 -10.47 -0.01 23.62
C TYR A 371 -10.48 0.90 22.37
N LEU A 372 -10.82 0.36 21.19
CA LEU A 372 -10.75 1.07 19.93
C LEU A 372 -12.14 1.32 19.34
N LYS A 373 -12.28 2.47 18.70
CA LYS A 373 -13.44 2.79 17.85
C LYS A 373 -13.24 2.21 16.45
N ALA A 374 -14.32 2.04 15.72
CA ALA A 374 -14.30 1.59 14.34
C ALA A 374 -14.86 2.65 13.39
N SER A 375 -14.44 2.60 12.12
CA SER A 375 -15.02 3.34 11.01
C SER A 375 -16.38 2.79 10.60
N ASP A 376 -17.05 3.43 9.64
CA ASP A 376 -18.34 2.98 9.05
C ASP A 376 -18.23 1.57 8.43
N TRP A 377 -17.04 1.19 7.95
CA TRP A 377 -16.73 -0.15 7.44
C TRP A 377 -16.23 -1.13 8.51
N GLY A 378 -16.34 -0.80 9.79
CA GLY A 378 -15.96 -1.66 10.90
C GLY A 378 -14.46 -1.76 11.15
N TRP A 379 -13.63 -0.98 10.48
CA TRP A 379 -12.18 -0.98 10.68
C TRP A 379 -11.80 -0.23 11.95
N GLN A 380 -11.11 -0.91 12.86
CA GLN A 380 -10.70 -0.31 14.12
C GLN A 380 -9.59 0.72 13.93
N ILE A 381 -9.82 1.95 14.40
CA ILE A 381 -8.89 3.07 14.25
C ILE A 381 -7.86 3.00 15.37
N ASP A 382 -6.60 2.72 15.02
CA ASP A 382 -5.52 2.54 15.98
C ASP A 382 -4.22 3.26 15.55
N PRO A 383 -4.11 4.55 15.81
CA PRO A 383 -2.88 5.29 15.50
C PRO A 383 -1.65 4.79 16.28
N LYS A 384 -1.83 4.32 17.52
CA LYS A 384 -0.72 3.77 18.33
C LYS A 384 -0.22 2.44 17.78
N GLY A 385 -1.10 1.67 17.16
CA GLY A 385 -0.71 0.46 16.45
C GLY A 385 0.24 0.74 15.29
N LEU A 386 0.10 1.88 14.61
CA LEU A 386 1.07 2.30 13.58
C LEU A 386 2.46 2.55 14.18
N ARG A 387 2.55 3.28 15.32
CA ARG A 387 3.83 3.48 16.01
C ARG A 387 4.44 2.14 16.46
N TYR A 388 3.63 1.28 17.05
CA TYR A 388 4.05 -0.07 17.45
C TYR A 388 4.59 -0.86 16.24
N THR A 389 3.88 -0.84 15.11
CA THR A 389 4.30 -1.49 13.86
C THR A 389 5.65 -0.97 13.36
N LEU A 390 5.82 0.36 13.33
CA LEU A 390 7.06 0.99 12.90
C LEU A 390 8.25 0.58 13.77
N ASN A 391 8.08 0.58 15.10
CA ASN A 391 9.11 0.16 16.04
C ASN A 391 9.46 -1.32 15.85
N GLU A 392 8.45 -2.23 15.80
CA GLU A 392 8.67 -3.66 15.58
C GLU A 392 9.41 -3.97 14.27
N LEU A 393 9.03 -3.29 13.18
CA LEU A 393 9.69 -3.46 11.88
C LEU A 393 11.13 -2.97 11.92
N TYR A 394 11.35 -1.79 12.48
CA TYR A 394 12.68 -1.21 12.52
C TYR A 394 13.61 -1.99 13.47
N ASP A 395 13.14 -2.38 14.65
CA ASP A 395 13.90 -3.23 15.58
C ASP A 395 14.30 -4.58 14.95
N ARG A 396 13.41 -5.13 14.11
CA ARG A 396 13.66 -6.43 13.45
C ARG A 396 14.64 -6.34 12.29
N TYR A 397 14.59 -5.29 11.48
CA TYR A 397 15.26 -5.25 10.17
C TYR A 397 16.34 -4.17 10.04
N GLN A 398 16.25 -3.07 10.75
CA GLN A 398 17.22 -1.96 10.74
C GLN A 398 17.51 -1.43 9.31
N ILE A 399 16.48 -1.35 8.46
CA ILE A 399 16.52 -0.76 7.12
C ILE A 399 15.47 0.36 7.04
N PRO A 400 15.60 1.31 6.09
CA PRO A 400 14.61 2.38 5.94
C PRO A 400 13.19 1.86 5.75
N LEU A 401 12.22 2.49 6.39
CA LEU A 401 10.81 2.16 6.31
C LEU A 401 10.02 3.24 5.58
N MET A 402 8.92 2.86 4.90
CA MET A 402 7.95 3.81 4.37
C MET A 402 6.53 3.28 4.56
N VAL A 403 5.63 4.13 5.06
CA VAL A 403 4.20 3.83 5.08
C VAL A 403 3.63 4.23 3.72
N VAL A 404 3.32 3.26 2.88
CA VAL A 404 2.88 3.52 1.49
C VAL A 404 1.37 3.41 1.31
N GLU A 405 0.66 2.93 2.32
CA GLU A 405 -0.79 2.98 2.38
C GLU A 405 -1.26 3.15 3.83
N ASN A 406 -2.11 4.13 4.04
CA ASN A 406 -2.86 4.37 5.27
C ASN A 406 -4.04 5.28 4.93
N GLY A 407 -5.21 5.06 5.49
CA GLY A 407 -6.37 5.88 5.15
C GLY A 407 -7.67 5.36 5.73
N LEU A 408 -8.70 6.15 5.55
CA LEU A 408 -10.04 5.92 6.05
C LEU A 408 -11.04 5.92 4.88
N GLY A 409 -11.68 4.77 4.62
CA GLY A 409 -12.87 4.74 3.78
C GLY A 409 -14.09 5.25 4.57
N ALA A 410 -14.82 6.22 4.01
CA ALA A 410 -15.97 6.83 4.65
C ALA A 410 -17.03 7.26 3.62
N TYR A 411 -18.25 7.50 4.06
CA TYR A 411 -19.29 8.15 3.26
C TYR A 411 -19.06 9.65 3.29
N ASP A 412 -18.70 10.22 2.14
CA ASP A 412 -18.62 11.68 2.00
C ASP A 412 -19.97 12.27 1.60
N LYS A 413 -20.25 13.46 2.06
CA LYS A 413 -21.43 14.21 1.68
C LYS A 413 -21.04 15.41 0.84
N LEU A 414 -21.55 15.45 -0.39
CA LEU A 414 -21.49 16.64 -1.24
C LEU A 414 -22.59 17.60 -0.81
N GLU A 415 -22.22 18.78 -0.33
CA GLU A 415 -23.15 19.82 0.09
C GLU A 415 -23.74 20.57 -1.12
N GLU A 416 -24.81 21.34 -0.93
CA GLU A 416 -25.52 22.08 -2.00
C GLU A 416 -24.63 23.11 -2.70
N ASP A 417 -23.66 23.68 -1.99
CA ASP A 417 -22.68 24.63 -2.52
C ASP A 417 -21.46 23.94 -3.22
N GLY A 418 -21.46 22.62 -3.24
CA GLY A 418 -20.40 21.80 -3.84
C GLY A 418 -19.20 21.56 -2.92
N SER A 419 -19.22 21.98 -1.66
CA SER A 419 -18.20 21.68 -0.67
C SER A 419 -18.33 20.26 -0.12
N ILE A 420 -17.23 19.71 0.44
CA ILE A 420 -17.19 18.40 1.10
C ILE A 420 -16.37 18.55 2.37
N HIS A 421 -17.08 18.43 3.51
CA HIS A 421 -16.51 18.58 4.84
C HIS A 421 -16.17 17.22 5.44
N ASP A 422 -14.91 16.83 5.38
CA ASP A 422 -14.40 15.51 5.80
C ASP A 422 -13.47 15.60 7.01
N SER A 423 -13.88 16.33 8.03
CA SER A 423 -13.13 16.50 9.29
C SER A 423 -12.74 15.17 9.98
N TYR A 424 -13.55 14.12 9.82
CA TYR A 424 -13.25 12.77 10.30
C TYR A 424 -12.01 12.17 9.62
N ARG A 425 -11.76 12.47 8.33
CA ARG A 425 -10.56 12.06 7.59
C ARG A 425 -9.34 12.82 8.08
N ILE A 426 -9.49 14.13 8.28
CA ILE A 426 -8.46 14.98 8.88
C ILE A 426 -8.06 14.45 10.24
N ASP A 427 -9.02 14.14 11.10
CA ASP A 427 -8.75 13.62 12.44
C ASP A 427 -8.02 12.26 12.42
N TYR A 428 -8.44 11.35 11.53
CA TYR A 428 -7.77 10.07 11.32
C TYR A 428 -6.31 10.26 10.90
N LEU A 429 -6.05 11.05 9.85
CA LEU A 429 -4.71 11.28 9.32
C LEU A 429 -3.82 12.00 10.34
N ARG A 430 -4.35 13.03 11.03
CA ARG A 430 -3.66 13.76 12.09
C ARG A 430 -3.13 12.82 13.16
N GLN A 431 -3.97 11.95 13.68
CA GLN A 431 -3.59 11.03 14.74
C GLN A 431 -2.51 10.03 14.29
N HIS A 432 -2.60 9.53 13.04
CA HIS A 432 -1.60 8.59 12.51
C HIS A 432 -0.26 9.29 12.24
N ILE A 433 -0.27 10.48 11.65
CA ILE A 433 0.96 11.26 11.40
C ILE A 433 1.65 11.60 12.73
N ALA A 434 0.91 12.02 13.76
CA ALA A 434 1.49 12.26 15.07
C ALA A 434 2.18 11.02 15.65
N GLN A 435 1.65 9.82 15.41
CA GLN A 435 2.28 8.58 15.88
C GLN A 435 3.48 8.15 15.02
N MET A 436 3.54 8.51 13.74
CA MET A 436 4.75 8.35 12.92
C MET A 436 5.89 9.23 13.46
N GLU A 437 5.60 10.48 13.81
CA GLU A 437 6.60 11.36 14.42
C GLU A 437 7.13 10.82 15.75
N GLU A 438 6.26 10.23 16.57
CA GLU A 438 6.67 9.56 17.80
C GLU A 438 7.56 8.33 17.51
N ALA A 439 7.27 7.55 16.46
CA ALA A 439 8.12 6.44 16.05
C ALA A 439 9.52 6.91 15.61
N VAL A 440 9.60 8.04 14.88
CA VAL A 440 10.90 8.63 14.51
C VAL A 440 11.67 9.10 15.75
N LYS A 441 10.98 9.65 16.77
CA LYS A 441 11.60 9.98 18.07
C LYS A 441 12.07 8.73 18.83
N ASP A 442 11.41 7.58 18.64
CA ASP A 442 11.84 6.28 19.18
C ASP A 442 13.07 5.73 18.43
N GLY A 443 13.47 6.30 17.28
CA GLY A 443 14.67 5.95 16.53
C GLY A 443 14.42 5.30 15.18
N VAL A 444 13.18 5.24 14.70
CA VAL A 444 12.84 4.66 13.40
C VAL A 444 13.34 5.53 12.25
N ASP A 445 14.03 4.95 11.27
CA ASP A 445 14.35 5.60 10.00
C ASP A 445 13.14 5.50 9.05
N LEU A 446 12.27 6.52 9.12
CA LEU A 446 11.09 6.64 8.29
C LEU A 446 11.36 7.60 7.13
N MET A 447 11.28 7.09 5.89
CA MET A 447 11.64 7.86 4.70
C MET A 447 10.46 8.55 4.01
N GLY A 448 9.22 8.14 4.28
CA GLY A 448 8.07 8.74 3.62
C GLY A 448 6.72 8.21 4.07
N TYR A 449 5.67 8.88 3.59
CA TYR A 449 4.26 8.57 3.85
C TYR A 449 3.40 8.91 2.63
N THR A 450 2.65 7.93 2.14
CA THR A 450 1.68 8.11 1.05
C THR A 450 0.32 7.54 1.47
N PRO A 451 -0.63 8.38 1.95
CA PRO A 451 -1.98 7.91 2.24
C PRO A 451 -2.62 7.27 1.01
N TRP A 452 -3.41 6.21 1.28
CA TRP A 452 -4.09 5.45 0.26
C TRP A 452 -5.27 6.23 -0.32
N GLY A 453 -5.36 6.22 -1.66
CA GLY A 453 -6.45 6.87 -2.34
C GLY A 453 -6.50 8.36 -2.05
N TRP A 454 -5.39 9.09 -2.24
CA TRP A 454 -5.37 10.55 -2.05
C TRP A 454 -6.44 11.29 -2.88
N ILE A 455 -6.89 10.67 -3.95
CA ILE A 455 -8.07 10.95 -4.77
C ILE A 455 -9.01 9.74 -4.65
N ASP A 456 -10.32 9.93 -4.77
CA ASP A 456 -11.27 8.82 -4.70
C ASP A 456 -10.97 7.78 -5.78
N VAL A 457 -10.97 6.51 -5.38
CA VAL A 457 -10.70 5.35 -6.23
C VAL A 457 -11.76 4.27 -5.99
N VAL A 458 -11.91 3.36 -6.93
CA VAL A 458 -12.74 2.16 -6.74
C VAL A 458 -12.18 1.32 -5.61
N SER A 459 -13.03 0.89 -4.68
CA SER A 459 -12.63 0.03 -3.57
C SER A 459 -12.14 -1.34 -4.06
N ALA A 460 -10.91 -1.74 -3.73
CA ALA A 460 -10.35 -3.04 -4.11
C ALA A 460 -11.17 -4.21 -3.56
N SER A 461 -11.68 -4.08 -2.35
CA SER A 461 -12.38 -5.16 -1.66
C SER A 461 -13.83 -5.33 -2.08
N THR A 462 -14.55 -4.23 -2.35
CA THR A 462 -15.99 -4.26 -2.62
C THR A 462 -16.37 -3.83 -4.03
N GLY A 463 -15.51 -3.07 -4.73
CA GLY A 463 -15.82 -2.48 -6.03
C GLY A 463 -16.65 -1.19 -5.93
N GLU A 464 -16.94 -0.69 -4.71
CA GLU A 464 -17.74 0.51 -4.48
C GLU A 464 -16.93 1.79 -4.65
N MET A 465 -17.57 2.82 -5.19
CA MET A 465 -17.12 4.22 -5.12
C MET A 465 -17.59 4.91 -3.84
N ALA A 466 -18.70 4.48 -3.25
CA ALA A 466 -19.25 5.05 -2.02
C ALA A 466 -18.27 4.97 -0.83
N LYS A 467 -17.34 4.01 -0.86
CA LYS A 467 -16.24 3.92 0.10
C LYS A 467 -15.12 4.89 -0.27
N ARG A 468 -15.34 6.16 0.05
CA ARG A 468 -14.45 7.26 -0.32
C ARG A 468 -13.22 7.32 0.56
N TYR A 469 -12.04 7.34 -0.06
CA TYR A 469 -10.75 7.47 0.62
C TYR A 469 -10.12 8.85 0.43
N GLY A 470 -10.43 9.51 -0.69
CA GLY A 470 -9.68 10.63 -1.22
C GLY A 470 -9.82 11.93 -0.44
N MET A 471 -8.81 12.76 -0.57
CA MET A 471 -8.82 14.19 -0.28
C MET A 471 -9.32 15.00 -1.50
N VAL A 472 -9.41 14.35 -2.65
CA VAL A 472 -10.07 14.82 -3.86
C VAL A 472 -11.26 13.89 -4.15
N TYR A 473 -12.44 14.46 -4.22
CA TYR A 473 -13.66 13.78 -4.61
C TYR A 473 -13.69 13.60 -6.14
N VAL A 474 -14.13 12.42 -6.58
CA VAL A 474 -14.42 12.14 -8.00
C VAL A 474 -15.91 11.89 -8.14
N ASP A 475 -16.58 12.62 -9.03
CA ASP A 475 -18.01 12.44 -9.29
C ASP A 475 -18.26 11.13 -10.05
N LYS A 476 -18.30 10.04 -9.31
CA LYS A 476 -18.62 8.68 -9.78
C LYS A 476 -19.35 7.92 -8.69
N TYR A 477 -20.36 7.13 -9.11
CA TYR A 477 -21.22 6.37 -8.22
C TYR A 477 -21.17 4.87 -8.50
N ASP A 478 -21.70 4.07 -7.58
CA ASP A 478 -21.68 2.60 -7.62
C ASP A 478 -22.49 2.01 -8.77
N ASP A 479 -23.42 2.77 -9.33
CA ASP A 479 -24.21 2.41 -10.52
C ASP A 479 -23.51 2.75 -11.85
N GLY A 480 -22.28 3.28 -11.78
CA GLY A 480 -21.49 3.68 -12.93
C GLY A 480 -21.78 5.09 -13.44
N THR A 481 -22.74 5.82 -12.85
CA THR A 481 -23.03 7.21 -13.21
C THR A 481 -22.01 8.19 -12.65
N GLY A 482 -22.10 9.47 -13.07
CA GLY A 482 -21.20 10.57 -12.70
C GLY A 482 -20.48 11.13 -13.91
N ASP A 483 -19.91 12.32 -13.78
CA ASP A 483 -19.21 13.03 -14.85
C ASP A 483 -17.68 13.00 -14.71
N LEU A 484 -17.18 12.27 -13.70
CA LEU A 484 -15.76 12.15 -13.34
C LEU A 484 -15.09 13.47 -12.95
N SER A 485 -15.82 14.53 -12.70
CA SER A 485 -15.24 15.81 -12.24
C SER A 485 -14.55 15.65 -10.88
N ARG A 486 -13.48 16.43 -10.66
CA ARG A 486 -12.65 16.43 -9.45
C ARG A 486 -13.02 17.62 -8.58
N LYS A 487 -13.21 17.39 -7.27
CA LYS A 487 -13.48 18.44 -6.29
C LYS A 487 -12.59 18.26 -5.06
N LYS A 488 -11.97 19.34 -4.61
CA LYS A 488 -11.11 19.32 -3.41
C LYS A 488 -12.01 19.27 -2.16
N LYS A 489 -11.67 18.39 -1.21
CA LYS A 489 -12.30 18.30 0.10
C LYS A 489 -11.55 19.17 1.11
N ASP A 490 -12.08 19.34 2.33
CA ASP A 490 -11.38 20.07 3.38
C ASP A 490 -10.02 19.44 3.71
N SER A 491 -9.94 18.13 3.68
CA SER A 491 -8.70 17.37 3.89
C SER A 491 -7.60 17.67 2.86
N PHE A 492 -7.94 18.11 1.64
CA PHE A 492 -6.96 18.54 0.65
C PHE A 492 -6.12 19.71 1.15
N TYR A 493 -6.77 20.75 1.66
CA TYR A 493 -6.11 21.96 2.14
C TYR A 493 -5.36 21.71 3.45
N TRP A 494 -5.92 20.84 4.29
CA TRP A 494 -5.25 20.42 5.53
C TRP A 494 -3.96 19.65 5.22
N TYR A 495 -4.00 18.67 4.33
CA TYR A 495 -2.81 17.87 4.00
C TYR A 495 -1.75 18.69 3.26
N GLN A 496 -2.17 19.64 2.40
CA GLN A 496 -1.26 20.63 1.80
C GLN A 496 -0.45 21.38 2.88
N LYS A 497 -1.11 21.80 3.95
CA LYS A 497 -0.50 22.49 5.08
C LYS A 497 0.48 21.57 5.83
N VAL A 498 0.10 20.32 6.07
CA VAL A 498 0.96 19.30 6.68
C VAL A 498 2.24 19.10 5.89
N ILE A 499 2.13 18.90 4.58
CA ILE A 499 3.29 18.72 3.69
C ILE A 499 4.19 19.95 3.72
N LYS A 500 3.62 21.15 3.59
CA LYS A 500 4.35 22.42 3.59
C LYS A 500 5.12 22.66 4.89
N SER A 501 4.61 22.19 6.00
CA SER A 501 5.25 22.30 7.32
C SER A 501 6.17 21.13 7.66
N ASN A 502 6.31 20.14 6.76
CA ASN A 502 6.99 18.87 7.03
C ASN A 502 6.47 18.16 8.29
N GLY A 503 5.14 18.15 8.48
CA GLY A 503 4.47 17.51 9.61
C GLY A 503 4.30 18.39 10.85
N GLU A 504 4.95 19.54 10.96
CA GLU A 504 4.90 20.38 12.19
C GLU A 504 3.53 20.98 12.49
N ASP A 505 2.71 21.23 11.47
CA ASP A 505 1.39 21.85 11.60
C ASP A 505 0.29 20.83 11.28
N LEU A 506 -0.16 20.15 12.32
CA LEU A 506 -1.25 19.17 12.25
C LEU A 506 -2.62 19.73 12.70
N ASP A 507 -2.73 21.00 13.05
CA ASP A 507 -3.96 21.65 13.56
C ASP A 507 -5.07 21.79 12.49
#